data_3744b646616bb44f9aa29e045561e7a0
#
_entry.id   3744b646616bb44f9aa29e045561e7a0
#
_cell.length_a   1.000
_cell.length_b   1.000
_cell.length_c   1.000
_cell.angle_alpha   90.00
_cell.angle_beta   90.00
_cell.angle_gamma   90.00
#
_symmetry.space_group_name_H-M   'P 1'
#
loop_
_entity.id
_entity.type
_entity.pdbx_description
1 polymer ?
#
loop_
_entity_poly.entity_id
_entity_poly.type
_entity_poly.pdbx_seq_one_letter_code
_entity_poly.pdbx_strand_id
1 'polypeptide(L)'
;MLEDDFTNKELNKNFKHSILILAFKYEMDAADEVTRTVASKLKKSYSYLLSSEWQTESKNYNKIDEKELNDIKIEFEKIKHKPILYFETSGNLNQLEYTVDYYAKIYTNRKLIITIDHTLLSQKVEEYNDLELMNNTALCAIRLRKKYKAMIILLNQLNAEIEKPIRRENPLLQYPVKSDIHCGNQVFWACDNVIIAHRPELLGIEKYGKQKYPSKDLLHFAVIKSRKGRVGNIWLKAKLSQSEILTMSSSQLNEEKNIDLKNFKEIL
;
A
#
# COMPACT_ATOMS: atom_id res chain seq x y z
N MET A 1 11.10 0.06 -11.68
CA MET A 1 12.36 0.78 -11.34
C MET A 1 13.12 0.13 -10.19
N LEU A 2 12.58 0.02 -8.97
CA LEU A 2 13.29 -0.72 -7.89
C LEU A 2 13.39 -2.23 -8.15
N GLU A 3 12.42 -2.84 -8.81
CA GLU A 3 12.44 -4.26 -9.18
C GLU A 3 13.50 -4.57 -10.25
N ASP A 4 13.68 -3.68 -11.23
CA ASP A 4 14.63 -3.90 -12.32
C ASP A 4 16.08 -3.83 -11.83
N ASP A 5 16.36 -2.97 -10.83
CA ASP A 5 17.70 -2.84 -10.22
C ASP A 5 18.14 -4.11 -9.47
N PHE A 6 17.19 -4.96 -9.04
CA PHE A 6 17.48 -6.18 -8.31
C PHE A 6 17.51 -7.44 -9.16
N THR A 7 16.77 -7.48 -10.26
CA THR A 7 16.80 -8.61 -11.19
C THR A 7 18.05 -8.62 -12.06
N ASN A 8 18.70 -7.47 -12.21
CA ASN A 8 19.92 -7.37 -12.99
C ASN A 8 21.17 -7.53 -12.08
N LYS A 9 21.71 -8.76 -12.02
CA LYS A 9 22.92 -9.08 -11.23
C LYS A 9 24.14 -8.23 -11.62
N GLU A 10 24.23 -7.71 -12.85
CA GLU A 10 25.33 -6.86 -13.29
C GLU A 10 25.15 -5.43 -12.81
N LEU A 11 23.93 -4.89 -12.83
CA LEU A 11 23.62 -3.61 -12.20
C LEU A 11 23.90 -3.64 -10.70
N ASN A 12 23.59 -4.75 -10.01
CA ASN A 12 23.91 -4.93 -8.58
C ASN A 12 25.41 -4.96 -8.27
N LYS A 13 26.26 -5.39 -9.19
CA LYS A 13 27.73 -5.33 -9.01
C LYS A 13 28.29 -3.92 -9.15
N ASN A 14 27.65 -3.07 -9.97
CA ASN A 14 28.11 -1.73 -10.30
C ASN A 14 27.43 -0.62 -9.49
N PHE A 15 26.29 -0.92 -8.84
CA PHE A 15 25.60 0.04 -7.98
C PHE A 15 26.33 0.20 -6.64
N LYS A 16 26.91 1.35 -6.42
CA LYS A 16 27.52 1.77 -5.15
C LYS A 16 26.55 1.72 -3.95
N HIS A 17 25.26 1.54 -4.19
CA HIS A 17 24.19 1.58 -3.17
C HIS A 17 23.04 0.62 -3.51
N SER A 18 23.22 -0.67 -3.25
CA SER A 18 22.11 -1.62 -3.28
C SER A 18 21.11 -1.30 -2.16
N ILE A 19 19.83 -1.63 -2.39
CA ILE A 19 18.74 -1.42 -1.42
C ILE A 19 18.52 -2.72 -0.63
N LEU A 20 18.12 -2.58 0.64
CA LEU A 20 17.56 -3.65 1.46
C LEU A 20 16.23 -3.16 2.03
N ILE A 21 15.18 -3.94 1.88
CA ILE A 21 13.86 -3.65 2.42
C ILE A 21 13.67 -4.48 3.69
N LEU A 22 13.42 -3.83 4.80
CA LEU A 22 13.00 -4.46 6.06
C LEU A 22 11.49 -4.23 6.19
N ALA A 23 10.70 -5.27 5.94
CA ALA A 23 9.25 -5.21 5.91
C ALA A 23 8.66 -5.78 7.20
N PHE A 24 8.21 -4.91 8.10
CA PHE A 24 7.49 -5.29 9.31
C PHE A 24 6.01 -5.41 8.97
N LYS A 25 5.52 -6.65 8.90
CA LYS A 25 4.18 -7.05 8.47
C LYS A 25 3.42 -7.61 9.65
N TYR A 26 2.71 -6.75 10.36
CA TYR A 26 1.99 -7.13 11.57
C TYR A 26 0.53 -7.51 11.31
N GLU A 27 0.00 -7.17 10.14
CA GLU A 27 -1.40 -7.42 9.76
C GLU A 27 -1.54 -8.61 8.80
N MET A 28 -0.60 -8.75 7.87
CA MET A 28 -0.69 -9.75 6.81
C MET A 28 0.57 -10.61 6.77
N ASP A 29 0.38 -11.90 6.52
CA ASP A 29 1.49 -12.81 6.30
C ASP A 29 2.28 -12.45 5.03
N ALA A 30 3.60 -12.66 5.06
CA ALA A 30 4.45 -12.46 3.90
C ALA A 30 4.05 -13.36 2.72
N ALA A 31 3.54 -14.57 3.00
CA ALA A 31 3.03 -15.49 1.99
C ALA A 31 1.89 -14.88 1.18
N ASP A 32 0.97 -14.15 1.82
CA ASP A 32 -0.13 -13.46 1.16
C ASP A 32 0.38 -12.34 0.25
N GLU A 33 1.35 -11.54 0.71
CA GLU A 33 1.93 -10.48 -0.11
C GLU A 33 2.67 -11.06 -1.33
N VAL A 34 3.42 -12.13 -1.14
CA VAL A 34 4.11 -12.84 -2.22
C VAL A 34 3.09 -13.38 -3.22
N THR A 35 2.02 -14.04 -2.75
CA THR A 35 0.95 -14.59 -3.61
C THR A 35 0.24 -13.48 -4.39
N ARG A 36 -0.07 -12.34 -3.76
CA ARG A 36 -0.65 -11.17 -4.44
C ARG A 36 0.30 -10.60 -5.49
N THR A 37 1.61 -10.58 -5.20
CA THR A 37 2.62 -10.12 -6.15
C THR A 37 2.67 -11.05 -7.38
N VAL A 38 2.66 -12.36 -7.19
CA VAL A 38 2.61 -13.35 -8.28
C VAL A 38 1.33 -13.18 -9.09
N ALA A 39 0.18 -13.07 -8.42
CA ALA A 39 -1.11 -12.85 -9.07
C ALA A 39 -1.09 -11.60 -9.99
N SER A 40 -0.55 -10.49 -9.47
CA SER A 40 -0.39 -9.26 -10.24
C SER A 40 0.50 -9.43 -11.47
N LYS A 41 1.63 -10.12 -11.35
CA LYS A 41 2.55 -10.38 -12.48
C LYS A 41 1.91 -11.24 -13.56
N LEU A 42 1.10 -12.20 -13.15
CA LEU A 42 0.37 -13.11 -14.06
C LEU A 42 -0.96 -12.50 -14.54
N LYS A 43 -1.34 -11.30 -14.08
CA LYS A 43 -2.65 -10.67 -14.34
C LYS A 43 -3.84 -11.56 -13.98
N LYS A 44 -3.69 -12.30 -12.89
CA LYS A 44 -4.71 -13.16 -12.30
C LYS A 44 -5.23 -12.56 -11.00
N SER A 45 -6.38 -13.01 -10.53
CA SER A 45 -6.86 -12.63 -9.19
C SER A 45 -6.12 -13.43 -8.11
N TYR A 46 -6.02 -12.86 -6.91
CA TYR A 46 -5.49 -13.56 -5.75
C TYR A 46 -6.30 -14.85 -5.47
N SER A 47 -7.63 -14.76 -5.52
CA SER A 47 -8.51 -15.91 -5.32
C SER A 47 -8.34 -16.99 -6.40
N TYR A 48 -7.96 -16.62 -7.62
CA TYR A 48 -7.66 -17.60 -8.67
C TYR A 48 -6.48 -18.50 -8.29
N LEU A 49 -5.40 -17.92 -7.74
CA LEU A 49 -4.22 -18.69 -7.33
C LEU A 49 -4.49 -19.56 -6.10
N LEU A 50 -5.41 -19.14 -5.23
CA LEU A 50 -5.78 -19.88 -4.02
C LEU A 50 -6.95 -20.84 -4.24
N SER A 51 -7.59 -20.82 -5.42
CA SER A 51 -8.69 -21.75 -5.70
C SER A 51 -8.19 -23.19 -5.75
N SER A 52 -8.72 -24.01 -4.85
CA SER A 52 -8.44 -25.45 -4.81
C SER A 52 -9.75 -26.23 -4.85
N GLU A 53 -9.68 -27.51 -5.28
CA GLU A 53 -10.84 -28.42 -5.26
C GLU A 53 -11.49 -28.53 -3.87
N TRP A 54 -10.70 -28.26 -2.81
CA TRP A 54 -11.13 -28.38 -1.40
C TRP A 54 -11.95 -27.17 -0.90
N GLN A 55 -11.88 -26.02 -1.57
CA GLN A 55 -12.50 -24.79 -1.08
C GLN A 55 -13.85 -24.49 -1.74
N THR A 56 -14.21 -25.20 -2.77
CA THR A 56 -15.47 -24.95 -3.49
C THR A 56 -16.33 -26.19 -3.55
N GLU A 57 -17.44 -26.21 -2.82
CA GLU A 57 -18.58 -27.08 -3.08
C GLU A 57 -19.21 -26.80 -4.46
N SER A 58 -18.84 -25.70 -5.11
CA SER A 58 -19.25 -25.33 -6.47
C SER A 58 -18.32 -25.96 -7.49
N LYS A 59 -18.88 -26.59 -8.50
CA LYS A 59 -18.17 -27.21 -9.66
C LYS A 59 -17.33 -26.24 -10.50
N ASN A 60 -17.14 -24.99 -10.13
CA ASN A 60 -16.45 -23.93 -10.83
C ASN A 60 -15.16 -23.53 -10.12
N TYR A 61 -14.24 -24.45 -9.92
CA TYR A 61 -12.87 -24.09 -9.54
C TYR A 61 -11.99 -23.93 -10.78
N ASN A 62 -11.06 -22.99 -10.72
CA ASN A 62 -10.10 -22.78 -11.79
C ASN A 62 -9.00 -23.85 -11.67
N LYS A 63 -8.88 -24.71 -12.68
CA LYS A 63 -7.73 -25.61 -12.78
C LYS A 63 -6.53 -24.81 -13.27
N ILE A 64 -5.46 -24.85 -12.50
CA ILE A 64 -4.15 -24.37 -12.92
C ILE A 64 -3.54 -25.47 -13.80
N ASP A 65 -3.28 -25.19 -15.07
CA ASP A 65 -2.60 -26.11 -15.95
C ASP A 65 -1.08 -26.16 -15.71
N GLU A 66 -0.39 -27.09 -16.37
CA GLU A 66 1.06 -27.25 -16.18
C GLU A 66 1.85 -26.00 -16.60
N LYS A 67 1.40 -25.28 -17.63
CA LYS A 67 2.05 -24.07 -18.10
C LYS A 67 1.89 -22.95 -17.07
N GLU A 68 0.67 -22.73 -16.59
CA GLU A 68 0.40 -21.73 -15.54
C GLU A 68 1.18 -22.06 -14.25
N LEU A 69 1.25 -23.34 -13.89
CA LEU A 69 2.04 -23.77 -12.72
C LEU A 69 3.53 -23.45 -12.90
N ASN A 70 4.05 -23.63 -14.10
CA ASN A 70 5.43 -23.27 -14.41
C ASN A 70 5.65 -21.76 -14.35
N ASP A 71 4.73 -20.96 -14.91
CA ASP A 71 4.78 -19.50 -14.84
C ASP A 71 4.72 -18.99 -13.38
N ILE A 72 3.87 -19.58 -12.55
CA ILE A 72 3.81 -19.32 -11.10
C ILE A 72 5.17 -19.60 -10.44
N LYS A 73 5.77 -20.77 -10.69
CA LYS A 73 7.08 -21.13 -10.14
C LYS A 73 8.17 -20.14 -10.55
N ILE A 74 8.18 -19.72 -11.81
CA ILE A 74 9.14 -18.73 -12.31
C ILE A 74 8.99 -17.39 -11.56
N GLU A 75 7.78 -16.91 -11.36
CA GLU A 75 7.56 -15.65 -10.64
C GLU A 75 7.93 -15.77 -9.14
N PHE A 76 7.63 -16.90 -8.49
CA PHE A 76 8.10 -17.16 -7.11
C PHE A 76 9.62 -17.14 -7.00
N GLU A 77 10.34 -17.80 -7.91
CA GLU A 77 11.81 -17.79 -7.91
C GLU A 77 12.39 -16.37 -8.10
N LYS A 78 11.76 -15.55 -8.93
CA LYS A 78 12.17 -14.13 -9.08
C LYS A 78 11.98 -13.35 -7.76
N ILE A 79 10.88 -13.58 -7.04
CA ILE A 79 10.60 -12.90 -5.78
C ILE A 79 11.57 -13.34 -4.68
N LYS A 80 11.90 -14.63 -4.61
CA LYS A 80 12.85 -15.20 -3.64
C LYS A 80 14.23 -14.51 -3.65
N HIS A 81 14.61 -13.96 -4.79
CA HIS A 81 15.88 -13.23 -4.93
C HIS A 81 15.78 -11.72 -4.65
N LYS A 82 14.60 -11.21 -4.32
CA LYS A 82 14.44 -9.80 -3.93
C LYS A 82 15.06 -9.55 -2.55
N PRO A 83 15.68 -8.40 -2.33
CA PRO A 83 16.31 -8.07 -1.05
C PRO A 83 15.26 -7.54 -0.06
N ILE A 84 14.30 -8.35 0.24
CA ILE A 84 13.23 -8.07 1.20
C ILE A 84 13.34 -9.07 2.34
N LEU A 85 13.39 -8.58 3.56
CA LEU A 85 13.30 -9.38 4.77
C LEU A 85 11.96 -9.07 5.44
N TYR A 86 11.16 -10.09 5.65
CA TYR A 86 9.84 -10.00 6.27
C TYR A 86 9.93 -10.32 7.76
N PHE A 87 9.26 -9.52 8.58
CA PHE A 87 9.10 -9.67 10.01
C PHE A 87 7.61 -9.65 10.35
N GLU A 88 7.04 -10.82 10.59
CA GLU A 88 5.60 -11.00 10.79
C GLU A 88 5.18 -10.95 12.26
N THR A 89 6.12 -11.29 13.15
CA THR A 89 5.83 -11.24 14.57
C THR A 89 5.80 -9.78 15.06
N SER A 90 4.66 -9.37 15.58
CA SER A 90 4.52 -8.06 16.21
C SER A 90 5.47 -7.93 17.39
N GLY A 91 6.24 -6.89 17.41
CA GLY A 91 7.16 -6.53 18.50
C GLY A 91 6.97 -5.08 18.94
N ASN A 92 7.56 -4.71 20.06
CA ASN A 92 7.60 -3.32 20.50
C ASN A 92 8.64 -2.51 19.71
N LEU A 93 8.62 -1.19 19.86
CA LEU A 93 9.50 -0.29 19.10
C LEU A 93 10.99 -0.51 19.39
N ASN A 94 11.35 -0.97 20.60
CA ASN A 94 12.74 -1.29 20.93
C ASN A 94 13.23 -2.52 20.15
N GLN A 95 12.37 -3.54 20.02
CA GLN A 95 12.67 -4.72 19.22
C GLN A 95 12.79 -4.36 17.73
N LEU A 96 11.92 -3.48 17.23
CA LEU A 96 12.01 -2.95 15.87
C LEU A 96 13.35 -2.21 15.65
N GLU A 97 13.71 -1.28 16.54
CA GLU A 97 14.99 -0.57 16.45
C GLU A 97 16.18 -1.54 16.50
N TYR A 98 16.15 -2.51 17.42
CA TYR A 98 17.21 -3.54 17.52
C TYR A 98 17.34 -4.35 16.22
N THR A 99 16.22 -4.77 15.65
CA THR A 99 16.21 -5.52 14.38
C THR A 99 16.80 -4.70 13.25
N VAL A 100 16.39 -3.44 13.12
CA VAL A 100 16.96 -2.52 12.11
C VAL A 100 18.47 -2.34 12.32
N ASP A 101 18.90 -2.13 13.58
CA ASP A 101 20.32 -1.97 13.93
C ASP A 101 21.14 -3.21 13.56
N TYR A 102 20.59 -4.40 13.81
CA TYR A 102 21.24 -5.67 13.50
C TYR A 102 21.47 -5.82 12.00
N TYR A 103 20.43 -5.65 11.20
CA TYR A 103 20.54 -5.80 9.74
C TYR A 103 21.31 -4.66 9.07
N ALA A 104 21.24 -3.46 9.59
CA ALA A 104 22.05 -2.34 9.12
C ALA A 104 23.57 -2.59 9.30
N LYS A 105 23.97 -3.32 10.36
CA LYS A 105 25.37 -3.72 10.59
C LYS A 105 25.82 -4.83 9.66
N ILE A 106 24.93 -5.77 9.32
CA ILE A 106 25.26 -6.88 8.39
C ILE A 106 25.37 -6.35 6.95
N TYR A 107 24.46 -5.46 6.55
CA TYR A 107 24.34 -4.96 5.18
C TYR A 107 24.80 -3.49 5.06
N THR A 108 26.02 -3.20 5.50
CA THR A 108 26.58 -1.83 5.61
C THR A 108 26.57 -1.04 4.30
N ASN A 109 26.65 -1.71 3.16
CA ASN A 109 26.70 -1.08 1.84
C ASN A 109 25.33 -0.90 1.17
N ARG A 110 24.22 -1.17 1.89
CA ARG A 110 22.88 -1.09 1.34
C ARG A 110 22.10 0.09 1.93
N LYS A 111 21.33 0.75 1.07
CA LYS A 111 20.33 1.73 1.53
C LYS A 111 19.12 0.97 2.09
N LEU A 112 18.68 1.38 3.27
CA LEU A 112 17.55 0.75 3.94
C LEU A 112 16.24 1.42 3.52
N ILE A 113 15.24 0.60 3.19
CA ILE A 113 13.84 0.95 3.18
C ILE A 113 13.17 0.16 4.31
N ILE A 114 12.49 0.84 5.21
CA ILE A 114 11.81 0.23 6.34
C ILE A 114 10.32 0.47 6.13
N THR A 115 9.53 -0.60 6.06
CA THR A 115 8.06 -0.51 5.98
C THR A 115 7.45 -1.07 7.24
N ILE A 116 6.43 -0.40 7.80
CA ILE A 116 5.69 -0.86 8.97
C ILE A 116 4.20 -0.90 8.61
N ASP A 117 3.65 -2.11 8.54
CA ASP A 117 2.28 -2.41 8.13
C ASP A 117 1.56 -3.25 9.22
N HIS A 118 0.66 -2.67 10.01
CA HIS A 118 0.54 -1.21 10.17
C HIS A 118 0.94 -0.82 11.59
N THR A 119 1.15 0.46 11.80
CA THR A 119 1.79 1.01 12.99
C THR A 119 1.07 0.70 14.32
N LEU A 120 -0.26 0.59 14.31
CA LEU A 120 -1.06 0.31 15.52
C LEU A 120 -1.00 -1.14 16.00
N LEU A 121 -0.51 -2.07 15.17
CA LEU A 121 -0.32 -3.48 15.55
C LEU A 121 1.05 -3.75 16.20
N SER A 122 1.91 -2.75 16.29
CA SER A 122 3.10 -2.85 17.14
C SER A 122 2.68 -3.08 18.60
N GLN A 123 3.41 -3.94 19.31
CA GLN A 123 3.11 -4.22 20.71
C GLN A 123 3.27 -2.95 21.55
N LYS A 124 2.24 -2.62 22.30
CA LYS A 124 2.27 -1.52 23.24
C LYS A 124 3.10 -1.89 24.47
N VAL A 125 3.80 -0.95 25.03
CA VAL A 125 4.24 -1.02 26.42
C VAL A 125 2.97 -0.86 27.28
N GLU A 126 2.87 -1.56 28.40
CA GLU A 126 1.64 -1.70 29.20
C GLU A 126 0.89 -0.38 29.49
N GLU A 127 1.60 0.73 29.53
CA GLU A 127 1.03 2.05 29.84
C GLU A 127 0.63 2.87 28.59
N TYR A 128 0.90 2.40 27.36
CA TYR A 128 0.69 3.19 26.16
C TYR A 128 -0.71 3.04 25.58
N ASN A 129 -1.40 4.18 25.37
CA ASN A 129 -2.54 4.26 24.49
C ASN A 129 -2.12 4.40 23.02
N ASP A 130 -3.09 4.36 22.07
CA ASP A 130 -2.81 4.45 20.62
C ASP A 130 -2.08 5.74 20.24
N LEU A 131 -2.42 6.87 20.87
CA LEU A 131 -1.79 8.15 20.60
C LEU A 131 -0.30 8.14 21.00
N GLU A 132 0.01 7.58 22.18
CA GLU A 132 1.38 7.45 22.66
C GLU A 132 2.19 6.49 21.80
N LEU A 133 1.62 5.36 21.41
CA LEU A 133 2.26 4.43 20.48
C LEU A 133 2.61 5.14 19.17
N MET A 134 1.66 5.89 18.59
CA MET A 134 1.89 6.62 17.34
C MET A 134 2.94 7.72 17.48
N ASN A 135 2.95 8.45 18.61
CA ASN A 135 3.96 9.46 18.90
C ASN A 135 5.36 8.84 19.00
N ASN A 136 5.48 7.74 19.72
CA ASN A 136 6.74 7.02 19.88
C ASN A 136 7.20 6.36 18.56
N THR A 137 6.28 5.85 17.74
CA THR A 137 6.58 5.35 16.39
C THR A 137 7.14 6.47 15.50
N ALA A 138 6.56 7.67 15.55
CA ALA A 138 7.08 8.82 14.81
C ALA A 138 8.50 9.20 15.25
N LEU A 139 8.76 9.20 16.56
CA LEU A 139 10.09 9.48 17.09
C LEU A 139 11.12 8.41 16.73
N CYS A 140 10.74 7.13 16.81
CA CYS A 140 11.52 5.99 16.38
C CYS A 140 11.89 6.12 14.89
N ALA A 141 10.90 6.39 14.03
CA ALA A 141 11.12 6.60 12.60
C ALA A 141 12.11 7.76 12.34
N ILE A 142 12.00 8.88 13.05
CA ILE A 142 12.94 10.00 12.91
C ILE A 142 14.35 9.58 13.30
N ARG A 143 14.52 8.83 14.41
CA ARG A 143 15.84 8.33 14.86
C ARG A 143 16.46 7.42 13.82
N LEU A 144 15.74 6.41 13.36
CA LEU A 144 16.20 5.46 12.35
C LEU A 144 16.55 6.14 11.02
N ARG A 145 15.69 7.06 10.56
CA ARG A 145 15.96 7.86 9.36
C ARG A 145 17.26 8.64 9.46
N LYS A 146 17.50 9.31 10.60
CA LYS A 146 18.71 10.10 10.82
C LYS A 146 19.95 9.23 10.92
N LYS A 147 19.86 8.12 11.66
CA LYS A 147 20.98 7.21 11.93
C LYS A 147 21.45 6.50 10.67
N TYR A 148 20.52 5.97 9.88
CA TYR A 148 20.82 5.12 8.71
C TYR A 148 20.58 5.80 7.36
N LYS A 149 20.10 7.06 7.36
CA LYS A 149 19.63 7.75 6.14
C LYS A 149 18.60 6.91 5.38
N ALA A 150 17.80 6.13 6.11
CA ALA A 150 16.82 5.20 5.58
C ALA A 150 15.58 5.94 5.06
N MET A 151 14.92 5.35 4.06
CA MET A 151 13.53 5.68 3.73
C MET A 151 12.61 4.88 4.65
N ILE A 152 11.64 5.55 5.28
CA ILE A 152 10.68 4.88 6.17
C ILE A 152 9.28 5.11 5.62
N ILE A 153 8.53 4.03 5.48
CA ILE A 153 7.14 4.02 5.03
C ILE A 153 6.30 3.49 6.19
N LEU A 154 5.43 4.35 6.72
CA LEU A 154 4.48 4.00 7.76
C LEU A 154 3.10 3.86 7.13
N LEU A 155 2.50 2.69 7.24
CA LEU A 155 1.11 2.47 6.87
C LEU A 155 0.25 2.71 8.12
N ASN A 156 -0.79 3.51 7.96
CA ASN A 156 -1.69 3.87 9.04
C ASN A 156 -3.14 3.84 8.57
N GLN A 157 -4.07 3.63 9.48
CA GLN A 157 -5.50 3.61 9.20
C GLN A 157 -6.09 5.03 9.22
N LEU A 158 -7.20 5.18 8.54
CA LEU A 158 -8.08 6.34 8.69
C LEU A 158 -9.04 6.11 9.86
N ASN A 159 -9.48 7.20 10.47
CA ASN A 159 -10.57 7.14 11.45
C ASN A 159 -11.94 7.13 10.75
N ALA A 160 -13.01 6.85 11.52
CA ALA A 160 -14.37 6.76 11.01
C ALA A 160 -14.99 8.11 10.57
N GLU A 161 -14.27 9.24 10.73
CA GLU A 161 -14.79 10.55 10.34
C GLU A 161 -15.07 10.65 8.83
N ILE A 162 -14.26 9.96 8.00
CA ILE A 162 -14.45 9.95 6.55
C ILE A 162 -15.72 9.21 6.12
N GLU A 163 -16.24 8.32 6.99
CA GLU A 163 -17.43 7.48 6.73
C GLU A 163 -18.75 8.17 7.11
N LYS A 164 -18.70 9.33 7.78
CA LYS A 164 -19.90 10.02 8.23
C LYS A 164 -20.84 10.37 7.08
N PRO A 165 -22.17 10.26 7.24
CA PRO A 165 -23.14 10.57 6.19
C PRO A 165 -22.93 11.93 5.53
N ILE A 166 -22.70 12.98 6.32
CA ILE A 166 -22.44 14.33 5.81
C ILE A 166 -21.23 14.38 4.86
N ARG A 167 -20.22 13.54 5.10
CA ARG A 167 -19.03 13.44 4.25
C ARG A 167 -19.36 12.72 2.94
N ARG A 168 -20.13 11.63 3.01
CA ARG A 168 -20.52 10.83 1.84
C ARG A 168 -21.47 11.57 0.91
N GLU A 169 -22.42 12.30 1.46
CA GLU A 169 -23.47 13.01 0.73
C GLU A 169 -23.01 14.37 0.15
N ASN A 170 -22.04 15.03 0.79
CA ASN A 170 -21.58 16.35 0.34
C ASN A 170 -20.29 16.23 -0.49
N PRO A 171 -20.34 16.44 -1.83
CA PRO A 171 -19.18 16.35 -2.72
C PRO A 171 -18.00 17.23 -2.34
N LEU A 172 -18.23 18.32 -1.57
CA LEU A 172 -17.18 19.22 -1.11
C LEU A 172 -16.37 18.64 0.05
N LEU A 173 -16.94 17.67 0.79
CA LEU A 173 -16.36 17.08 1.99
C LEU A 173 -15.83 15.66 1.77
N GLN A 174 -16.03 15.08 0.59
CA GLN A 174 -15.66 13.69 0.30
C GLN A 174 -14.15 13.45 0.28
N TYR A 175 -13.34 14.45 -0.04
CA TYR A 175 -11.89 14.26 -0.13
C TYR A 175 -11.27 14.06 1.25
N PRO A 176 -10.34 13.09 1.39
CA PRO A 176 -9.66 12.86 2.65
C PRO A 176 -8.79 14.06 3.04
N VAL A 177 -8.74 14.31 4.33
CA VAL A 177 -8.01 15.43 4.93
C VAL A 177 -7.14 14.93 6.10
N LYS A 178 -6.27 15.78 6.61
CA LYS A 178 -5.36 15.44 7.71
C LYS A 178 -6.07 14.86 8.95
N SER A 179 -7.25 15.38 9.31
CA SER A 179 -8.01 14.92 10.48
C SER A 179 -8.56 13.50 10.34
N ASP A 180 -8.57 12.95 9.12
CA ASP A 180 -9.02 11.58 8.88
C ASP A 180 -7.96 10.53 9.24
N ILE A 181 -6.71 10.94 9.48
CA ILE A 181 -5.64 10.03 9.88
C ILE A 181 -5.81 9.68 11.36
N HIS A 182 -5.96 8.38 11.68
CA HIS A 182 -6.11 7.94 13.06
C HIS A 182 -4.86 8.25 13.88
N CYS A 183 -5.02 8.93 15.02
CA CYS A 183 -3.93 9.38 15.91
C CYS A 183 -2.76 10.09 15.17
N GLY A 184 -3.04 10.70 14.01
CA GLY A 184 -2.03 11.04 13.01
C GLY A 184 -1.26 12.34 13.21
N ASN A 185 -1.52 13.15 14.25
CA ASN A 185 -0.92 14.49 14.34
C ASN A 185 0.60 14.48 14.37
N GLN A 186 1.22 13.70 15.25
CA GLN A 186 2.68 13.63 15.36
C GLN A 186 3.31 12.96 14.14
N VAL A 187 2.71 11.87 13.66
CA VAL A 187 3.16 11.18 12.45
C VAL A 187 3.09 12.12 11.25
N PHE A 188 1.99 12.87 11.10
CA PHE A 188 1.87 13.88 10.05
C PHE A 188 3.01 14.90 10.09
N TRP A 189 3.36 15.42 11.28
CA TRP A 189 4.44 16.37 11.41
C TRP A 189 5.82 15.74 11.15
N ALA A 190 6.02 14.50 11.53
CA ALA A 190 7.27 13.77 11.34
C ALA A 190 7.57 13.42 9.88
N CYS A 191 6.55 13.07 9.10
CA CYS A 191 6.70 12.64 7.72
C CYS A 191 7.09 13.78 6.77
N ASP A 192 7.88 13.46 5.76
CA ASP A 192 8.21 14.38 4.66
C ASP A 192 7.08 14.42 3.62
N ASN A 193 6.44 13.29 3.38
CA ASN A 193 5.27 13.17 2.50
C ASN A 193 4.17 12.42 3.22
N VAL A 194 2.92 12.80 2.99
CA VAL A 194 1.72 12.09 3.49
C VAL A 194 0.75 11.95 2.33
N ILE A 195 0.40 10.69 2.06
CA ILE A 195 -0.51 10.31 0.98
C ILE A 195 -1.63 9.49 1.61
N ILE A 196 -2.87 9.85 1.35
CA ILE A 196 -4.04 9.07 1.76
C ILE A 196 -4.57 8.34 0.52
N ALA A 197 -4.59 7.01 0.60
CA ALA A 197 -5.25 6.15 -0.38
C ALA A 197 -6.73 6.00 -0.02
N HIS A 198 -7.63 6.42 -0.92
CA HIS A 198 -9.05 6.42 -0.67
C HIS A 198 -9.83 5.77 -1.83
N ARG A 199 -10.77 4.88 -1.48
CA ARG A 199 -11.67 4.20 -2.41
C ARG A 199 -13.11 4.60 -2.12
N PRO A 200 -13.64 5.63 -2.81
CA PRO A 200 -14.97 6.17 -2.51
C PRO A 200 -16.11 5.18 -2.73
N GLU A 201 -15.96 4.21 -3.65
CA GLU A 201 -16.96 3.16 -3.88
C GLU A 201 -17.25 2.31 -2.64
N LEU A 202 -16.25 2.08 -1.78
CA LEU A 202 -16.42 1.31 -0.53
C LEU A 202 -17.31 2.02 0.49
N LEU A 203 -17.47 3.33 0.35
CA LEU A 203 -18.36 4.14 1.19
C LEU A 203 -19.77 4.32 0.56
N GLY A 204 -20.06 3.62 -0.55
CA GLY A 204 -21.33 3.76 -1.26
C GLY A 204 -21.47 5.12 -1.99
N ILE A 205 -20.36 5.80 -2.26
CA ILE A 205 -20.35 7.05 -3.02
C ILE A 205 -20.33 6.71 -4.50
N GLU A 206 -21.38 7.04 -5.25
CA GLU A 206 -21.46 6.80 -6.70
C GLU A 206 -20.73 7.87 -7.51
N LYS A 207 -20.85 9.13 -7.10
CA LYS A 207 -20.28 10.30 -7.75
C LYS A 207 -19.36 11.04 -6.79
N TYR A 208 -18.06 11.02 -7.07
CA TYR A 208 -17.03 11.47 -6.15
C TYR A 208 -16.53 12.89 -6.44
N GLY A 209 -16.49 13.70 -5.41
CA GLY A 209 -15.95 15.06 -5.40
C GLY A 209 -16.76 16.07 -6.19
N LYS A 210 -16.27 17.30 -6.26
CA LYS A 210 -16.90 18.42 -6.99
C LYS A 210 -17.14 18.10 -8.47
N GLN A 211 -16.24 17.37 -9.08
CA GLN A 211 -16.30 17.01 -10.49
C GLN A 211 -17.29 15.87 -10.75
N LYS A 212 -17.80 15.22 -9.70
CA LYS A 212 -18.72 14.08 -9.78
C LYS A 212 -18.16 12.93 -10.64
N TYR A 213 -16.90 12.55 -10.41
CA TYR A 213 -16.30 11.41 -11.10
C TYR A 213 -17.00 10.11 -10.70
N PRO A 214 -17.22 9.16 -11.62
CA PRO A 214 -17.67 7.81 -11.26
C PRO A 214 -16.70 7.19 -10.24
N SER A 215 -17.24 6.62 -9.17
CA SER A 215 -16.41 6.06 -8.08
C SER A 215 -16.01 4.61 -8.31
N LYS A 216 -16.68 3.92 -9.24
CA LYS A 216 -16.42 2.52 -9.55
C LYS A 216 -14.96 2.32 -9.99
N ASP A 217 -14.27 1.44 -9.31
CA ASP A 217 -12.85 1.14 -9.53
C ASP A 217 -11.91 2.37 -9.37
N LEU A 218 -12.41 3.50 -8.87
CA LEU A 218 -11.62 4.70 -8.65
C LEU A 218 -10.80 4.59 -7.37
N LEU A 219 -9.50 4.81 -7.48
CA LEU A 219 -8.60 4.97 -6.35
C LEU A 219 -8.03 6.39 -6.37
N HIS A 220 -8.28 7.14 -5.32
CA HIS A 220 -7.79 8.49 -5.14
C HIS A 220 -6.62 8.51 -4.17
N PHE A 221 -5.45 8.95 -4.64
CA PHE A 221 -4.31 9.26 -3.79
C PHE A 221 -4.28 10.77 -3.53
N ALA A 222 -4.67 11.17 -2.33
CA ALA A 222 -4.57 12.54 -1.89
C ALA A 222 -3.20 12.79 -1.27
N VAL A 223 -2.33 13.52 -1.97
CA VAL A 223 -1.05 13.99 -1.44
C VAL A 223 -1.34 15.23 -0.59
N ILE A 224 -1.52 15.03 0.73
CA ILE A 224 -1.90 16.10 1.65
C ILE A 224 -0.72 16.82 2.30
N LYS A 225 0.48 16.25 2.16
CA LYS A 225 1.74 16.87 2.56
C LYS A 225 2.88 16.45 1.65
N SER A 226 3.70 17.42 1.27
CA SER A 226 4.99 17.17 0.60
C SER A 226 5.96 18.29 0.95
N ARG A 227 7.09 17.96 1.61
CA ARG A 227 8.09 18.98 2.00
C ARG A 227 8.89 19.55 0.83
N LYS A 228 9.08 18.77 -0.23
CA LYS A 228 9.91 19.13 -1.37
C LYS A 228 9.16 19.14 -2.70
N GLY A 229 7.86 18.87 -2.67
CA GLY A 229 7.02 18.78 -3.86
C GLY A 229 5.70 19.52 -3.68
N ARG A 230 4.76 19.23 -4.56
CA ARG A 230 3.40 19.80 -4.53
C ARG A 230 2.45 18.83 -3.84
N VAL A 231 1.47 19.36 -3.12
CA VAL A 231 0.27 18.65 -2.70
C VAL A 231 -0.72 18.58 -3.85
N GLY A 232 -1.60 17.58 -3.84
CA GLY A 232 -2.59 17.42 -4.92
C GLY A 232 -3.22 16.05 -4.94
N ASN A 233 -3.95 15.78 -6.01
CA ASN A 233 -4.70 14.56 -6.17
C ASN A 233 -4.12 13.74 -7.33
N ILE A 234 -3.97 12.44 -7.12
CA ILE A 234 -3.57 11.48 -8.14
C ILE A 234 -4.73 10.51 -8.30
N TRP A 235 -5.17 10.34 -9.53
CA TRP A 235 -6.30 9.50 -9.89
C TRP A 235 -5.79 8.20 -10.50
N LEU A 236 -6.28 7.08 -9.98
CA LEU A 236 -5.88 5.75 -10.38
C LEU A 236 -7.12 4.91 -10.64
N LYS A 237 -7.03 3.95 -11.53
CA LYS A 237 -8.03 2.90 -11.75
C LYS A 237 -7.53 1.61 -11.14
N ALA A 238 -8.28 1.09 -10.18
CA ALA A 238 -7.91 -0.12 -9.45
C ALA A 238 -8.63 -1.33 -10.04
N LYS A 239 -7.97 -2.09 -10.90
CA LYS A 239 -8.44 -3.40 -11.36
C LYS A 239 -8.04 -4.48 -10.35
N LEU A 240 -8.68 -4.45 -9.18
CA LEU A 240 -8.28 -5.30 -8.05
C LEU A 240 -8.45 -6.79 -8.30
N SER A 241 -9.36 -7.19 -9.19
CA SER A 241 -9.47 -8.58 -9.65
C SER A 241 -8.21 -9.11 -10.32
N GLN A 242 -7.38 -8.22 -10.85
CA GLN A 242 -6.09 -8.52 -11.47
C GLN A 242 -4.91 -7.99 -10.67
N SER A 243 -5.14 -7.49 -9.45
CA SER A 243 -4.16 -6.80 -8.62
C SER A 243 -3.40 -5.69 -9.39
N GLU A 244 -4.08 -5.01 -10.31
CA GLU A 244 -3.51 -4.00 -11.19
C GLU A 244 -4.02 -2.60 -10.81
N ILE A 245 -3.11 -1.63 -10.75
CA ILE A 245 -3.42 -0.21 -10.53
C ILE A 245 -2.85 0.58 -11.69
N LEU A 246 -3.72 1.31 -12.39
CA LEU A 246 -3.38 2.12 -13.55
C LEU A 246 -3.50 3.61 -13.22
N THR A 247 -2.57 4.41 -13.72
CA THR A 247 -2.69 5.88 -13.63
C THR A 247 -3.78 6.37 -14.58
N MET A 248 -4.54 7.39 -14.14
CA MET A 248 -5.54 8.05 -14.97
C MET A 248 -5.18 9.52 -15.15
N SER A 249 -5.30 10.02 -16.37
CA SER A 249 -5.25 11.45 -16.66
C SER A 249 -6.60 12.12 -16.37
N SER A 250 -6.59 13.42 -16.19
CA SER A 250 -7.84 14.19 -16.02
C SER A 250 -8.77 14.10 -17.24
N SER A 251 -8.22 13.92 -18.45
CA SER A 251 -9.02 13.68 -19.66
C SER A 251 -9.75 12.35 -19.60
N GLN A 252 -9.08 11.26 -19.23
CA GLN A 252 -9.70 9.93 -19.07
C GLN A 252 -10.80 9.94 -18.01
N LEU A 253 -10.60 10.63 -16.89
CA LEU A 253 -11.65 10.80 -15.87
C LEU A 253 -12.87 11.53 -16.40
N ASN A 254 -12.68 12.56 -17.25
CA ASN A 254 -13.77 13.30 -17.88
C ASN A 254 -14.49 12.48 -18.95
N GLU A 255 -13.77 11.62 -19.69
CA GLU A 255 -14.35 10.68 -20.64
C GLU A 255 -15.24 9.65 -19.94
N GLU A 256 -14.79 9.03 -18.86
CA GLU A 256 -15.61 8.10 -18.05
C GLU A 256 -16.86 8.79 -17.50
N LYS A 257 -16.74 10.04 -17.03
CA LYS A 257 -17.90 10.83 -16.60
C LYS A 257 -18.90 11.05 -17.71
N ASN A 258 -18.45 11.33 -18.93
CA ASN A 258 -19.33 11.59 -20.08
C ASN A 258 -20.01 10.29 -20.57
N ILE A 259 -19.34 9.16 -20.52
CA ILE A 259 -19.91 7.83 -20.83
C ILE A 259 -21.03 7.51 -19.84
N ASP A 260 -20.79 7.72 -18.56
CA ASP A 260 -21.76 7.48 -17.50
C ASP A 260 -23.02 8.36 -17.67
N LEU A 261 -22.86 9.61 -18.10
CA LEU A 261 -23.97 10.52 -18.38
C LEU A 261 -24.77 10.12 -19.64
N LYS A 262 -24.14 9.51 -20.64
CA LYS A 262 -24.83 8.99 -21.84
C LYS A 262 -25.67 7.76 -21.49
N ASN A 263 -25.11 6.81 -20.77
CA ASN A 263 -25.82 5.60 -20.33
C ASN A 263 -27.04 5.93 -19.48
N PHE A 264 -27.01 7.01 -18.68
CA PHE A 264 -28.15 7.47 -17.87
C PHE A 264 -29.27 8.06 -18.74
N LYS A 265 -28.92 8.68 -19.88
CA LYS A 265 -29.91 9.25 -20.81
C LYS A 265 -30.57 8.21 -21.73
N GLU A 266 -29.95 7.06 -21.90
CA GLU A 266 -30.52 5.94 -22.69
C GLU A 266 -31.49 5.07 -21.88
N ILE A 267 -31.52 5.25 -20.56
CA ILE A 267 -32.41 4.51 -19.62
C ILE A 267 -33.69 5.31 -19.28
N LEU A 268 -33.70 6.61 -19.57
CA LEU A 268 -34.88 7.50 -19.43
C LEU A 268 -35.60 7.69 -20.75
#